data_c2e746b1463b66d3f96761b06461e6cd
#
_entry.id   c2e746b1463b66d3f96761b06461e6cd
#
_cell.length_a   1.000
_cell.length_b   1.000
_cell.length_c   1.000
_cell.angle_alpha   90.00
_cell.angle_beta   90.00
_cell.angle_gamma   90.00
#
_symmetry.space_group_name_H-M   'P 1'
#
loop_
_entity.id
_entity.type
_entity.pdbx_description
1 polymer ?
#
loop_
_entity_poly.entity_id
_entity_poly.type
_entity_poly.pdbx_seq_one_letter_code
_entity_poly.pdbx_strand_id
1 'polypeptide(L)'
;IAMDRKKNRSEMKSNGKGLTQVVDVYDVGKGEWYNVNPLRTPRHSLSLAATALGGRNGGQVFAVGGSFGGNQQSVSGSGRRATGLVEVYDVKQDRWESTGHDMSTPRMGCGAVTTEDGCLYVMGGSNSLSKTLRAMEFYDGRIGRFSNLAPMIKGRSYFGAGVLPNGDVMVVGGKQSQSWTTSCEIFDVKGGRWRTAASC
;
A
#
# COMPACT_ATOMS: atom_id res chain seq x y z
N ILE A 1 -30.33 10.11 2.76
CA ILE A 1 -30.63 8.77 2.21
C ILE A 1 -29.88 7.78 3.10
N ALA A 2 -30.60 7.12 4.03
CA ALA A 2 -30.05 6.09 4.89
C ALA A 2 -29.86 4.84 4.03
N MET A 3 -28.61 4.49 3.72
CA MET A 3 -28.29 3.18 3.16
C MET A 3 -28.41 2.13 4.26
N ASP A 4 -29.24 1.14 4.06
CA ASP A 4 -29.33 -0.04 4.93
C ASP A 4 -28.03 -0.85 4.78
N ARG A 5 -27.11 -0.69 5.76
CA ARG A 5 -25.75 -1.23 5.72
C ARG A 5 -25.60 -2.59 6.39
N LYS A 6 -26.68 -3.32 6.61
CA LYS A 6 -26.65 -4.69 7.14
C LYS A 6 -26.56 -5.72 6.00
N LYS A 7 -25.48 -5.72 5.24
CA LYS A 7 -25.12 -6.90 4.44
C LYS A 7 -24.41 -7.92 5.33
N ASN A 8 -25.05 -9.07 5.48
CA ASN A 8 -24.60 -10.19 6.30
C ASN A 8 -23.20 -10.67 5.87
N ARG A 9 -22.33 -10.81 6.86
CA ARG A 9 -20.97 -11.40 6.76
C ARG A 9 -20.94 -12.80 6.13
N SER A 10 -22.09 -13.47 6.03
CA SER A 10 -22.22 -14.86 5.57
C SER A 10 -22.20 -15.06 4.05
N GLU A 11 -22.31 -14.00 3.23
CA GLU A 11 -22.43 -14.13 1.78
C GLU A 11 -21.16 -13.83 0.98
N MET A 12 -20.07 -13.37 1.63
CA MET A 12 -18.81 -13.17 0.96
C MET A 12 -18.00 -14.46 0.90
N LYS A 13 -18.34 -15.31 -0.07
CA LYS A 13 -17.59 -16.54 -0.36
C LYS A 13 -16.15 -16.17 -0.78
N SER A 14 -15.15 -16.71 -0.06
CA SER A 14 -13.80 -16.80 -0.60
C SER A 14 -13.89 -17.55 -1.94
N ASN A 15 -13.29 -17.04 -2.99
CA ASN A 15 -13.28 -17.68 -4.31
C ASN A 15 -12.38 -18.93 -4.38
N GLY A 16 -12.36 -19.75 -3.33
CA GLY A 16 -11.68 -21.05 -3.27
C GLY A 16 -10.15 -21.01 -3.31
N LYS A 17 -9.53 -19.82 -3.39
CA LYS A 17 -8.06 -19.65 -3.49
C LYS A 17 -7.42 -18.95 -2.29
N GLY A 18 -8.15 -18.80 -1.18
CA GLY A 18 -7.61 -18.21 0.06
C GLY A 18 -7.33 -16.69 -0.01
N LEU A 19 -7.71 -16.01 -1.09
CA LEU A 19 -7.62 -14.56 -1.20
C LEU A 19 -8.98 -13.94 -0.88
N THR A 20 -8.98 -12.91 -0.04
CA THR A 20 -10.17 -12.13 0.27
C THR A 20 -10.15 -10.79 -0.44
N GLN A 21 -11.34 -10.31 -0.79
CA GLN A 21 -11.59 -8.95 -1.26
C GLN A 21 -12.25 -8.10 -0.18
N VAL A 22 -12.59 -8.72 0.97
CA VAL A 22 -13.33 -8.04 2.05
C VAL A 22 -12.52 -6.87 2.58
N VAL A 23 -13.19 -5.74 2.73
CA VAL A 23 -12.65 -4.54 3.35
C VAL A 23 -13.55 -4.17 4.52
N ASP A 24 -12.97 -4.21 5.72
CA ASP A 24 -13.62 -3.81 6.96
C ASP A 24 -13.14 -2.42 7.37
N VAL A 25 -14.08 -1.60 7.82
CA VAL A 25 -13.81 -0.26 8.36
C VAL A 25 -14.31 -0.18 9.79
N TYR A 26 -13.49 0.37 10.68
CA TYR A 26 -13.90 0.68 12.04
C TYR A 26 -14.33 2.13 12.15
N ASP A 27 -15.58 2.37 12.52
CA ASP A 27 -16.11 3.71 12.81
C ASP A 27 -15.78 4.06 14.28
N VAL A 28 -14.78 4.91 14.46
CA VAL A 28 -14.33 5.32 15.80
C VAL A 28 -15.44 6.06 16.56
N GLY A 29 -16.28 6.84 15.87
CA GLY A 29 -17.38 7.59 16.49
C GLY A 29 -18.49 6.71 17.01
N LYS A 30 -18.72 5.55 16.38
CA LYS A 30 -19.76 4.59 16.77
C LYS A 30 -19.21 3.39 17.53
N GLY A 31 -17.90 3.15 17.51
CA GLY A 31 -17.28 1.98 18.11
C GLY A 31 -17.60 0.66 17.39
N GLU A 32 -17.93 0.70 16.11
CA GLU A 32 -18.43 -0.47 15.36
C GLU A 32 -17.62 -0.73 14.10
N TRP A 33 -17.50 -2.03 13.74
CA TRP A 33 -16.98 -2.47 12.45
C TRP A 33 -18.10 -2.60 11.42
N TYR A 34 -17.85 -2.20 10.20
CA TYR A 34 -18.74 -2.43 9.07
C TYR A 34 -17.97 -2.77 7.80
N ASN A 35 -18.62 -3.47 6.88
CA ASN A 35 -18.05 -3.78 5.58
C ASN A 35 -18.33 -2.63 4.60
N VAL A 36 -17.37 -2.39 3.73
CA VAL A 36 -17.51 -1.53 2.55
C VAL A 36 -17.35 -2.37 1.29
N ASN A 37 -17.57 -1.78 0.13
CA ASN A 37 -17.40 -2.51 -1.12
C ASN A 37 -15.99 -3.10 -1.24
N PRO A 38 -15.89 -4.35 -1.73
CA PRO A 38 -14.62 -5.06 -1.80
C PRO A 38 -13.67 -4.46 -2.84
N LEU A 39 -12.37 -4.73 -2.70
CA LEU A 39 -11.37 -4.48 -3.73
C LEU A 39 -11.81 -5.11 -5.06
N ARG A 40 -11.55 -4.45 -6.17
CA ARG A 40 -11.80 -5.00 -7.51
C ARG A 40 -10.95 -6.23 -7.81
N THR A 41 -9.75 -6.24 -7.27
CA THR A 41 -8.79 -7.33 -7.50
C THR A 41 -8.33 -7.92 -6.16
N PRO A 42 -8.67 -9.22 -5.88
CA PRO A 42 -8.25 -9.88 -4.64
C PRO A 42 -6.74 -10.05 -4.62
N ARG A 43 -6.12 -9.58 -3.52
CA ARG A 43 -4.67 -9.67 -3.32
C ARG A 43 -4.30 -9.57 -1.85
N HIS A 44 -3.12 -10.06 -1.51
CA HIS A 44 -2.55 -9.99 -0.16
C HIS A 44 -1.23 -9.22 -0.15
N SER A 45 -0.69 -8.91 1.03
CA SER A 45 0.59 -8.18 1.21
C SER A 45 0.64 -6.85 0.45
N LEU A 46 -0.53 -6.22 0.29
CA LEU A 46 -0.65 -4.85 -0.20
C LEU A 46 -0.37 -3.87 0.95
N SER A 47 -0.10 -2.62 0.63
CA SER A 47 -0.07 -1.51 1.57
C SER A 47 -1.28 -0.63 1.43
N LEU A 48 -1.69 0.01 2.52
CA LEU A 48 -2.69 1.07 2.51
C LEU A 48 -2.03 2.41 2.82
N ALA A 49 -2.48 3.46 2.15
CA ALA A 49 -2.18 4.83 2.47
C ALA A 49 -3.44 5.68 2.30
N ALA A 50 -3.62 6.70 3.12
CA ALA A 50 -4.81 7.53 3.07
C ALA A 50 -4.44 9.01 3.09
N THR A 51 -5.11 9.82 2.26
CA THR A 51 -5.02 11.27 2.33
C THR A 51 -5.92 11.81 3.44
N ALA A 52 -5.56 12.96 4.02
CA ALA A 52 -6.39 13.62 5.00
C ALA A 52 -7.76 14.02 4.42
N LEU A 53 -8.81 13.94 5.25
CA LEU A 53 -10.19 14.29 4.86
C LEU A 53 -10.34 15.74 4.36
N GLY A 54 -9.51 16.66 4.87
CA GLY A 54 -9.46 18.07 4.46
C GLY A 54 -8.53 18.35 3.28
N GLY A 55 -7.85 17.33 2.75
CA GLY A 55 -6.95 17.47 1.61
C GLY A 55 -7.70 17.73 0.29
N ARG A 56 -6.98 18.17 -0.74
CA ARG A 56 -7.54 18.52 -2.06
C ARG A 56 -8.39 17.40 -2.68
N ASN A 57 -8.15 16.15 -2.34
CA ASN A 57 -8.81 14.96 -2.88
C ASN A 57 -9.85 14.34 -1.92
N GLY A 58 -10.21 15.02 -0.82
CA GLY A 58 -11.38 14.68 -0.01
C GLY A 58 -11.34 13.34 0.72
N GLY A 59 -10.16 12.85 1.14
CA GLY A 59 -10.04 11.60 1.91
C GLY A 59 -10.08 10.36 1.02
N GLN A 60 -9.04 10.12 0.26
CA GLN A 60 -8.87 8.91 -0.54
C GLN A 60 -8.07 7.86 0.23
N VAL A 61 -8.39 6.59 0.05
CA VAL A 61 -7.61 5.46 0.56
C VAL A 61 -7.05 4.68 -0.62
N PHE A 62 -5.74 4.52 -0.66
CA PHE A 62 -5.04 3.79 -1.71
C PHE A 62 -4.70 2.37 -1.24
N ALA A 63 -5.04 1.38 -2.05
CA ALA A 63 -4.57 0.00 -1.93
C ALA A 63 -3.46 -0.24 -2.95
N VAL A 64 -2.24 -0.46 -2.47
CA VAL A 64 -1.02 -0.34 -3.27
C VAL A 64 -0.29 -1.67 -3.39
N GLY A 65 -0.05 -2.12 -4.61
CA GLY A 65 0.71 -3.33 -4.88
C GLY A 65 0.07 -4.59 -4.29
N GLY A 66 0.89 -5.48 -3.81
CA GLY A 66 0.49 -6.77 -3.27
C GLY A 66 0.81 -7.94 -4.19
N SER A 67 0.19 -9.08 -3.96
CA SER A 67 0.42 -10.30 -4.73
C SER A 67 -0.89 -11.02 -5.00
N PHE A 68 -1.01 -11.55 -6.20
CA PHE A 68 -2.06 -12.50 -6.57
C PHE A 68 -1.54 -13.94 -6.53
N GLY A 69 -2.43 -14.87 -6.19
CA GLY A 69 -2.15 -16.29 -6.28
C GLY A 69 -1.11 -16.75 -5.24
N GLY A 70 -0.91 -18.03 -5.22
CA GLY A 70 -0.09 -18.75 -4.28
C GLY A 70 -0.97 -19.64 -3.43
N ASN A 71 -1.36 -20.80 -3.99
CA ASN A 71 -1.69 -21.94 -3.13
C ASN A 71 -0.45 -22.19 -2.29
N GLN A 72 -0.61 -22.26 -0.97
CA GLN A 72 0.47 -22.60 -0.04
C GLN A 72 1.13 -23.97 -0.31
N GLN A 73 0.69 -24.67 -1.35
CA GLN A 73 1.15 -26.00 -1.75
C GLN A 73 2.09 -26.02 -2.96
N SER A 74 2.43 -24.88 -3.58
CA SER A 74 3.49 -24.92 -4.62
C SER A 74 4.86 -25.01 -3.94
N VAL A 75 5.39 -26.20 -3.90
CA VAL A 75 6.72 -26.59 -3.36
C VAL A 75 7.88 -25.87 -4.10
N SER A 76 7.62 -25.27 -5.23
CA SER A 76 8.56 -24.40 -5.95
C SER A 76 8.03 -22.97 -5.88
N GLY A 77 8.75 -22.06 -5.23
CA GLY A 77 8.42 -20.66 -4.91
C GLY A 77 7.94 -19.74 -6.05
N SER A 78 7.36 -20.29 -7.09
CA SER A 78 6.96 -19.64 -8.34
C SER A 78 5.49 -19.20 -8.42
N GLY A 79 4.73 -19.31 -7.30
CA GLY A 79 3.30 -18.96 -7.30
C GLY A 79 2.95 -17.53 -6.92
N ARG A 80 3.89 -16.76 -6.35
CA ARG A 80 3.65 -15.39 -5.91
C ARG A 80 3.92 -14.41 -7.05
N ARG A 81 2.88 -13.71 -7.48
CA ARG A 81 3.01 -12.69 -8.55
C ARG A 81 2.80 -11.31 -7.92
N ALA A 82 3.89 -10.60 -7.66
CA ALA A 82 3.84 -9.20 -7.26
C ALA A 82 3.15 -8.37 -8.36
N THR A 83 2.39 -7.36 -7.94
CA THR A 83 1.66 -6.49 -8.86
C THR A 83 2.03 -5.03 -8.69
N GLY A 84 1.89 -4.27 -9.79
CA GLY A 84 1.96 -2.81 -9.80
C GLY A 84 0.62 -2.12 -9.59
N LEU A 85 -0.47 -2.88 -9.44
CA LEU A 85 -1.82 -2.33 -9.31
C LEU A 85 -1.95 -1.37 -8.13
N VAL A 86 -2.61 -0.25 -8.38
CA VAL A 86 -3.05 0.68 -7.35
C VAL A 86 -4.54 0.97 -7.54
N GLU A 87 -5.32 0.70 -6.51
CA GLU A 87 -6.72 1.04 -6.45
C GLU A 87 -6.93 2.15 -5.43
N VAL A 88 -7.85 3.06 -5.73
CA VAL A 88 -8.26 4.15 -4.86
C VAL A 88 -9.72 3.98 -4.45
N TYR A 89 -9.99 4.10 -3.17
CA TYR A 89 -11.34 4.04 -2.62
C TYR A 89 -11.95 5.43 -2.52
N ASP A 90 -13.09 5.59 -3.17
CA ASP A 90 -13.94 6.78 -3.01
C ASP A 90 -14.92 6.54 -1.86
N VAL A 91 -14.68 7.22 -0.74
CA VAL A 91 -15.51 7.10 0.47
C VAL A 91 -16.97 7.54 0.23
N LYS A 92 -17.20 8.50 -0.66
CA LYS A 92 -18.56 9.03 -0.91
C LYS A 92 -19.39 8.08 -1.76
N GLN A 93 -18.74 7.38 -2.69
CA GLN A 93 -19.41 6.48 -3.63
C GLN A 93 -19.34 5.02 -3.17
N ASP A 94 -18.61 4.73 -2.07
CA ASP A 94 -18.38 3.37 -1.56
C ASP A 94 -17.88 2.45 -2.68
N ARG A 95 -16.82 2.85 -3.40
CA ARG A 95 -16.27 2.03 -4.49
C ARG A 95 -14.76 2.18 -4.65
N TRP A 96 -14.14 1.10 -5.08
CA TRP A 96 -12.74 1.08 -5.51
C TRP A 96 -12.62 1.34 -7.00
N GLU A 97 -11.69 2.18 -7.39
CA GLU A 97 -11.38 2.50 -8.78
C GLU A 97 -9.88 2.29 -9.05
N SER A 98 -9.53 2.03 -10.31
CA SER A 98 -8.13 2.07 -10.72
C SER A 98 -7.65 3.51 -10.77
N THR A 99 -6.39 3.76 -10.41
CA THR A 99 -5.72 5.05 -10.63
C THR A 99 -5.47 5.37 -12.12
N GLY A 100 -5.82 4.42 -13.02
CA GLY A 100 -5.58 4.54 -14.46
C GLY A 100 -4.17 4.16 -14.91
N HIS A 101 -3.19 4.25 -14.02
CA HIS A 101 -1.80 3.84 -14.26
C HIS A 101 -1.26 3.05 -13.08
N ASP A 102 -0.60 1.94 -13.39
CA ASP A 102 0.07 1.10 -12.41
C ASP A 102 1.49 1.61 -12.12
N MET A 103 2.05 1.16 -11.00
CA MET A 103 3.48 1.34 -10.72
C MET A 103 4.32 0.63 -11.78
N SER A 104 5.44 1.23 -12.16
CA SER A 104 6.42 0.63 -13.09
C SER A 104 7.08 -0.62 -12.51
N THR A 105 7.20 -0.70 -11.18
CA THR A 105 7.83 -1.81 -10.47
C THR A 105 6.79 -2.59 -9.67
N PRO A 106 6.36 -3.79 -10.11
CA PRO A 106 5.48 -4.66 -9.33
C PRO A 106 6.12 -5.03 -7.98
N ARG A 107 5.34 -4.88 -6.88
CA ARG A 107 5.86 -5.06 -5.52
C ARG A 107 4.81 -5.55 -4.54
N MET A 108 5.23 -6.34 -3.57
CA MET A 108 4.46 -6.78 -2.41
C MET A 108 5.22 -6.48 -1.12
N GLY A 109 4.51 -6.27 0.00
CA GLY A 109 5.12 -5.88 1.27
C GLY A 109 5.92 -4.58 1.19
N CYS A 110 5.47 -3.65 0.36
CA CYS A 110 6.05 -2.32 0.20
C CYS A 110 5.57 -1.38 1.31
N GLY A 111 6.22 -0.23 1.47
CA GLY A 111 5.70 0.90 2.21
C GLY A 111 4.91 1.84 1.29
N ALA A 112 3.83 2.42 1.81
CA ALA A 112 3.06 3.45 1.12
C ALA A 112 2.66 4.53 2.13
N VAL A 113 2.86 5.78 1.78
CA VAL A 113 2.46 6.94 2.59
C VAL A 113 1.93 8.04 1.68
N THR A 114 1.08 8.89 2.23
CA THR A 114 0.61 10.10 1.57
C THR A 114 1.08 11.33 2.33
N THR A 115 1.46 12.35 1.61
CA THR A 115 1.82 13.67 2.15
C THR A 115 0.60 14.59 2.20
N GLU A 116 0.70 15.72 2.89
CA GLU A 116 -0.42 16.67 3.07
C GLU A 116 -0.95 17.25 1.75
N ASP A 117 -0.11 17.35 0.73
CA ASP A 117 -0.50 17.77 -0.62
C ASP A 117 -1.26 16.69 -1.41
N GLY A 118 -1.48 15.52 -0.80
CA GLY A 118 -2.24 14.41 -1.35
C GLY A 118 -1.45 13.52 -2.30
N CYS A 119 -0.13 13.67 -2.35
CA CYS A 119 0.74 12.83 -3.15
C CYS A 119 1.02 11.48 -2.45
N LEU A 120 1.06 10.40 -3.24
CA LEU A 120 1.34 9.04 -2.75
C LEU A 120 2.80 8.66 -3.05
N TYR A 121 3.53 8.27 -2.03
CA TYR A 121 4.89 7.73 -2.13
C TYR A 121 4.87 6.23 -1.86
N VAL A 122 5.43 5.45 -2.76
CA VAL A 122 5.52 3.99 -2.65
C VAL A 122 6.97 3.55 -2.74
N MET A 123 7.43 2.80 -1.76
CA MET A 123 8.84 2.44 -1.65
C MET A 123 9.05 0.98 -1.26
N GLY A 124 10.18 0.41 -1.70
CA GLY A 124 10.61 -0.93 -1.33
C GLY A 124 9.66 -2.04 -1.71
N GLY A 125 9.54 -3.02 -0.84
CA GLY A 125 8.83 -4.25 -1.08
C GLY A 125 9.72 -5.35 -1.66
N SER A 126 9.11 -6.41 -2.16
CA SER A 126 9.79 -7.47 -2.89
C SER A 126 9.07 -7.79 -4.20
N ASN A 127 9.83 -8.25 -5.18
CA ASN A 127 9.28 -8.73 -6.46
C ASN A 127 8.84 -10.20 -6.38
N SER A 128 8.34 -10.74 -7.50
CA SER A 128 7.89 -12.14 -7.60
C SER A 128 9.01 -13.17 -7.33
N LEU A 129 10.27 -12.79 -7.45
CA LEU A 129 11.44 -13.63 -7.12
C LEU A 129 11.89 -13.47 -5.67
N SER A 130 11.09 -12.83 -4.81
CA SER A 130 11.40 -12.53 -3.41
C SER A 130 12.64 -11.65 -3.20
N LYS A 131 13.11 -10.97 -4.24
CA LYS A 131 14.19 -9.98 -4.15
C LYS A 131 13.65 -8.68 -3.54
N THR A 132 14.28 -8.19 -2.47
CA THR A 132 13.95 -6.89 -1.88
C THR A 132 14.32 -5.75 -2.80
N LEU A 133 13.44 -4.77 -2.87
CA LEU A 133 13.55 -3.62 -3.77
C LEU A 133 14.04 -2.38 -3.01
N ARG A 134 14.79 -1.53 -3.70
CA ARG A 134 15.16 -0.19 -3.27
C ARG A 134 14.29 0.89 -3.93
N ALA A 135 13.61 0.51 -5.03
CA ALA A 135 12.87 1.43 -5.87
C ALA A 135 11.81 2.21 -5.07
N MET A 136 11.69 3.49 -5.38
CA MET A 136 10.67 4.39 -4.88
C MET A 136 9.95 5.04 -6.06
N GLU A 137 8.63 5.10 -5.99
CA GLU A 137 7.78 5.74 -6.97
C GLU A 137 6.85 6.73 -6.29
N PHE A 138 6.50 7.76 -7.01
CA PHE A 138 5.67 8.87 -6.59
C PHE A 138 4.48 8.99 -7.54
N TYR A 139 3.28 9.11 -6.99
CA TYR A 139 2.04 9.35 -7.73
C TYR A 139 1.48 10.72 -7.36
N ASP A 140 1.30 11.57 -8.37
CA ASP A 140 0.56 12.82 -8.27
C ASP A 140 -0.80 12.62 -8.92
N GLY A 141 -1.87 12.65 -8.14
CA GLY A 141 -3.25 12.47 -8.61
C GLY A 141 -3.72 13.53 -9.62
N ARG A 142 -3.04 14.69 -9.68
CA ARG A 142 -3.34 15.75 -10.67
C ARG A 142 -2.83 15.38 -12.06
N ILE A 143 -1.73 14.63 -12.11
CA ILE A 143 -1.11 14.17 -13.37
C ILE A 143 -1.62 12.78 -13.72
N GLY A 144 -2.04 12.00 -12.71
CA GLY A 144 -2.56 10.66 -12.86
C GLY A 144 -1.52 9.60 -13.22
N ARG A 145 -0.22 9.84 -12.92
CA ARG A 145 0.86 8.90 -13.28
C ARG A 145 1.88 8.74 -12.17
N PHE A 146 2.56 7.57 -12.21
CA PHE A 146 3.73 7.29 -11.38
C PHE A 146 5.01 7.83 -12.02
N SER A 147 5.92 8.33 -11.19
CA SER A 147 7.28 8.74 -11.56
C SER A 147 8.28 8.11 -10.61
N ASN A 148 9.46 7.75 -11.12
CA ASN A 148 10.52 7.19 -10.29
C ASN A 148 11.22 8.28 -9.49
N LEU A 149 11.53 7.99 -8.24
CA LEU A 149 12.35 8.82 -7.36
C LEU A 149 13.68 8.13 -7.01
N ALA A 150 14.53 8.83 -6.31
CA ALA A 150 15.80 8.27 -5.80
C ALA A 150 15.52 7.00 -4.98
N PRO A 151 16.22 5.88 -5.26
CA PRO A 151 15.98 4.63 -4.55
C PRO A 151 16.54 4.70 -3.12
N MET A 152 15.93 3.95 -2.19
CA MET A 152 16.48 3.75 -0.83
C MET A 152 17.92 3.28 -0.85
N ILE A 153 18.66 3.55 0.22
CA ILE A 153 20.05 3.09 0.39
C ILE A 153 20.08 1.56 0.46
N LYS A 154 19.12 0.96 1.18
CA LYS A 154 18.99 -0.51 1.31
C LYS A 154 17.61 -0.98 0.89
N GLY A 155 17.57 -2.08 0.12
CA GLY A 155 16.31 -2.72 -0.25
C GLY A 155 15.66 -3.38 0.97
N ARG A 156 14.37 -3.18 1.17
CA ARG A 156 13.61 -3.75 2.29
C ARG A 156 12.14 -4.06 1.94
N SER A 157 11.57 -5.03 2.61
CA SER A 157 10.15 -5.38 2.54
C SER A 157 9.58 -5.58 3.95
N TYR A 158 8.25 -5.49 4.10
CA TYR A 158 7.55 -5.66 5.38
C TYR A 158 8.10 -4.76 6.49
N PHE A 159 8.25 -3.49 6.21
CA PHE A 159 8.78 -2.45 7.09
C PHE A 159 7.72 -1.41 7.42
N GLY A 160 7.96 -0.62 8.46
CA GLY A 160 7.14 0.54 8.78
C GLY A 160 7.51 1.75 7.92
N ALA A 161 6.52 2.50 7.45
CA ALA A 161 6.71 3.78 6.78
C ALA A 161 5.77 4.84 7.36
N GLY A 162 6.23 6.08 7.43
CA GLY A 162 5.45 7.21 7.93
C GLY A 162 5.98 8.54 7.42
N VAL A 163 5.16 9.57 7.52
CA VAL A 163 5.54 10.95 7.21
C VAL A 163 5.91 11.65 8.51
N LEU A 164 7.06 12.29 8.52
CA LEU A 164 7.53 13.10 9.65
C LEU A 164 6.85 14.48 9.68
N PRO A 165 6.83 15.19 10.81
CA PRO A 165 6.21 16.51 10.90
C PRO A 165 6.75 17.57 9.92
N ASN A 166 7.97 17.41 9.44
CA ASN A 166 8.58 18.28 8.42
C ASN A 166 8.24 17.90 6.98
N GLY A 167 7.41 16.85 6.78
CA GLY A 167 7.00 16.32 5.48
C GLY A 167 7.93 15.26 4.87
N ASP A 168 9.08 14.97 5.48
CA ASP A 168 9.97 13.89 5.03
C ASP A 168 9.36 12.52 5.26
N VAL A 169 9.78 11.52 4.47
CA VAL A 169 9.31 10.15 4.61
C VAL A 169 10.34 9.29 5.34
N MET A 170 9.93 8.63 6.42
CA MET A 170 10.76 7.72 7.20
C MET A 170 10.37 6.27 6.96
N VAL A 171 11.37 5.39 6.87
CA VAL A 171 11.19 3.94 6.84
C VAL A 171 11.99 3.29 7.97
N VAL A 172 11.39 2.27 8.60
CA VAL A 172 11.90 1.68 9.84
C VAL A 172 11.88 0.16 9.74
N GLY A 173 13.01 -0.48 9.94
CA GLY A 173 13.13 -1.93 10.07
C GLY A 173 12.82 -2.69 8.79
N GLY A 174 12.16 -3.84 8.95
CA GLY A 174 11.75 -4.73 7.88
C GLY A 174 12.75 -5.83 7.56
N LYS A 175 12.53 -6.53 6.47
CA LYS A 175 13.34 -7.63 5.98
C LYS A 175 14.27 -7.13 4.86
N GLN A 176 15.57 -7.35 5.01
CA GLN A 176 16.59 -7.11 3.98
C GLN A 176 17.14 -8.46 3.52
N SER A 177 16.82 -8.87 2.28
CA SER A 177 17.17 -10.20 1.77
C SER A 177 16.71 -11.33 2.71
N GLN A 178 17.61 -11.97 3.46
CA GLN A 178 17.30 -13.10 4.34
C GLN A 178 17.18 -12.71 5.82
N SER A 179 17.55 -11.49 6.23
CA SER A 179 17.59 -11.07 7.63
C SER A 179 16.65 -9.90 7.91
N TRP A 180 16.23 -9.78 9.15
CA TRP A 180 15.54 -8.60 9.66
C TRP A 180 16.56 -7.51 10.00
N THR A 181 16.13 -6.26 9.95
CA THR A 181 16.98 -5.11 10.24
C THR A 181 16.28 -4.12 11.17
N THR A 182 17.06 -3.44 11.98
CA THR A 182 16.63 -2.31 12.81
C THR A 182 16.95 -0.96 12.16
N SER A 183 17.61 -0.97 10.98
CA SER A 183 18.03 0.26 10.31
C SER A 183 16.86 1.12 9.85
N CYS A 184 17.06 2.43 9.96
CA CYS A 184 16.11 3.44 9.53
C CYS A 184 16.70 4.32 8.45
N GLU A 185 15.87 4.78 7.52
CA GLU A 185 16.24 5.73 6.48
C GLU A 185 15.20 6.83 6.38
N ILE A 186 15.61 8.03 6.01
CA ILE A 186 14.71 9.17 5.80
C ILE A 186 14.93 9.70 4.39
N PHE A 187 13.84 9.89 3.67
CA PHE A 187 13.81 10.57 2.38
C PHE A 187 13.48 12.05 2.60
N ASP A 188 14.44 12.90 2.29
CA ASP A 188 14.26 14.35 2.21
C ASP A 188 13.43 14.65 0.94
N VAL A 189 12.16 14.97 1.13
CA VAL A 189 11.21 15.18 0.02
C VAL A 189 11.61 16.39 -0.83
N LYS A 190 12.14 17.45 -0.21
CA LYS A 190 12.57 18.67 -0.91
C LYS A 190 13.89 18.45 -1.65
N GLY A 191 14.84 17.76 -0.99
CA GLY A 191 16.17 17.49 -1.55
C GLY A 191 16.22 16.27 -2.48
N GLY A 192 15.14 15.46 -2.55
CA GLY A 192 15.06 14.29 -3.43
C GLY A 192 16.06 13.18 -3.10
N ARG A 193 16.48 13.03 -1.84
CA ARG A 193 17.57 12.10 -1.45
C ARG A 193 17.29 11.37 -0.15
N TRP A 194 17.84 10.15 -0.07
CA TRP A 194 17.81 9.34 1.14
C TRP A 194 19.03 9.58 2.03
N ARG A 195 18.84 9.52 3.34
CA ARG A 195 19.88 9.50 4.34
C ARG A 195 19.61 8.42 5.39
N THR A 196 20.64 7.90 6.01
CA THR A 196 20.50 7.01 7.16
C THR A 196 20.00 7.80 8.38
N ALA A 197 19.20 7.15 9.21
CA ALA A 197 18.80 7.64 10.52
C ALA A 197 19.28 6.67 11.61
N ALA A 198 19.18 7.06 12.87
CA ALA A 198 19.49 6.17 13.99
C ALA A 198 18.64 4.90 13.90
N SER A 199 19.24 3.75 14.22
CA SER A 199 18.53 2.47 14.31
C SER A 199 17.62 2.44 15.53
N CYS A 200 16.53 1.68 15.45
CA CYS A 200 15.64 1.41 16.57
C CYS A 200 16.26 0.37 17.50
#